data_fb2ddd6102194454d6b14678044465b4
#
_entry.id   fb2ddd6102194454d6b14678044465b4
#
_cell.length_a   1.000
_cell.length_b   1.000
_cell.length_c   1.000
_cell.angle_alpha   90.00
_cell.angle_beta   90.00
_cell.angle_gamma   90.00
#
_symmetry.space_group_name_H-M   'P 1'
#
loop_
_entity.id
_entity.type
_entity.pdbx_description
1 polymer ?
#
loop_
_entity_poly.entity_id
_entity_poly.type
_entity_poly.pdbx_seq_one_letter_code
_entity_poly.pdbx_strand_id
1 'polypeptide(L)'
;MMMTMFFAAEAQQADHKCCQQKGNCCQQAKAEKCKTMAVEEFSQRMTSKSVVLVDVRTPKEYAEGHLLGATNVTWGDDFEKQWNAAGIKKRFVVAVYCRSGRRSKAAAKELVKMGYNVINLDGGIMAWQKAGKPVVK
;
A
#
# COMPACT_ATOMS: atom_id res chain seq x y z
N MET A 1 -0.58 -59.50 -29.52
CA MET A 1 -0.21 -58.97 -29.10
C MET A 1 -0.13 -57.81 -28.84
N MET A 2 -0.10 -56.98 -28.46
CA MET A 2 0.06 -56.02 -28.15
C MET A 2 -0.12 -54.99 -27.74
N MET A 3 -0.07 -54.17 -27.27
CA MET A 3 -0.09 -53.26 -26.99
C MET A 3 -0.12 -52.22 -26.52
N THR A 4 -0.15 -51.44 -26.06
CA THR A 4 0.04 -50.53 -25.73
C THR A 4 -0.10 -49.47 -25.29
N MET A 5 -0.07 -48.61 -24.98
CA MET A 5 -0.01 -47.66 -24.66
C MET A 5 -0.15 -46.71 -24.20
N PHE A 6 -0.14 -45.93 -23.75
CA PHE A 6 -0.06 -45.00 -23.45
C PHE A 6 -0.15 -44.06 -22.95
N PHE A 7 -0.13 -43.22 -22.58
CA PHE A 7 -0.05 -42.33 -22.33
C PHE A 7 -0.04 -41.44 -21.78
N ALA A 8 -0.14 -40.71 -21.44
CA ALA A 8 0.05 -40.00 -20.87
C ALA A 8 0.09 -38.70 -20.77
N ALA A 9 0.29 -38.05 -20.41
CA ALA A 9 0.52 -36.92 -20.59
C ALA A 9 -0.24 -35.94 -20.26
N GLU A 10 -0.69 -35.40 -19.74
CA GLU A 10 -1.38 -34.46 -19.69
C GLU A 10 -1.32 -33.64 -18.59
N ALA A 11 -0.94 -33.59 -17.63
CA ALA A 11 -0.98 -32.83 -16.46
C ALA A 11 -0.33 -31.51 -16.47
N GLN A 12 0.33 -31.18 -17.45
CA GLN A 12 1.12 -30.01 -17.34
C GLN A 12 0.42 -28.76 -17.57
N GLN A 13 -0.73 -28.82 -18.11
CA GLN A 13 -1.42 -27.61 -18.48
C GLN A 13 -2.02 -26.87 -17.35
N ALA A 14 -2.29 -27.53 -16.27
CA ALA A 14 -2.88 -26.88 -15.12
C ALA A 14 -1.99 -25.79 -14.57
N ASP A 15 -0.72 -26.04 -14.57
CA ASP A 15 0.20 -25.04 -14.05
C ASP A 15 0.23 -23.78 -14.88
N HIS A 16 0.06 -23.99 -16.17
CA HIS A 16 0.04 -22.87 -17.06
C HIS A 16 -1.09 -21.92 -16.79
N LYS A 17 -2.26 -22.46 -16.52
CA LYS A 17 -3.41 -21.63 -16.24
C LYS A 17 -3.23 -20.84 -14.98
N CYS A 18 -2.67 -21.43 -13.97
CA CYS A 18 -2.39 -20.71 -12.73
C CYS A 18 -1.45 -19.55 -12.95
N CYS A 19 -0.43 -19.77 -13.72
CA CYS A 19 0.51 -18.71 -14.02
C CYS A 19 -0.13 -17.57 -14.78
N GLN A 20 -1.02 -17.88 -15.68
CA GLN A 20 -1.66 -16.83 -16.44
C GLN A 20 -2.58 -15.98 -15.59
N GLN A 21 -3.34 -16.61 -14.73
CA GLN A 21 -4.23 -15.85 -13.87
C GLN A 21 -3.46 -15.01 -12.87
N LYS A 22 -2.35 -15.52 -12.41
CA LYS A 22 -1.54 -14.83 -11.42
C LYS A 22 -0.41 -14.06 -12.05
N GLY A 23 -0.34 -14.04 -13.34
CA GLY A 23 0.70 -13.30 -14.02
C GLY A 23 0.73 -11.84 -13.62
N ASN A 24 -0.42 -11.27 -13.45
CA ASN A 24 -0.51 -9.90 -13.01
C ASN A 24 0.05 -9.71 -11.62
N CYS A 25 -0.18 -10.68 -10.75
CA CYS A 25 0.36 -10.60 -9.40
C CYS A 25 1.88 -10.59 -9.39
N CYS A 26 2.48 -11.40 -10.20
CA CYS A 26 3.94 -11.44 -10.29
C CYS A 26 4.52 -10.15 -10.83
N GLN A 27 3.86 -9.58 -11.83
CA GLN A 27 4.29 -8.32 -12.38
C GLN A 27 4.10 -7.19 -11.40
N GLN A 28 3.00 -7.21 -10.66
CA GLN A 28 2.73 -6.20 -9.65
C GLN A 28 3.78 -6.20 -8.57
N ALA A 29 4.27 -7.34 -8.19
CA ALA A 29 5.29 -7.43 -7.16
C ALA A 29 6.57 -6.69 -7.54
N LYS A 30 6.87 -6.64 -8.82
CA LYS A 30 8.06 -5.95 -9.30
C LYS A 30 7.80 -4.49 -9.64
N ALA A 31 6.65 -4.20 -10.20
CA ALA A 31 6.38 -2.90 -10.78
C ALA A 31 5.75 -1.92 -9.80
N GLU A 32 4.98 -2.40 -8.87
CA GLU A 32 4.22 -1.49 -8.04
C GLU A 32 4.86 -1.29 -6.70
N LYS A 33 5.70 -0.32 -6.62
CA LYS A 33 6.19 0.17 -5.34
C LYS A 33 5.20 1.11 -4.70
N CYS A 34 4.16 1.52 -5.44
CA CYS A 34 3.10 2.39 -4.92
C CYS A 34 1.75 1.88 -5.41
N LYS A 35 0.89 1.50 -4.48
CA LYS A 35 -0.45 1.05 -4.79
C LYS A 35 -1.48 1.91 -4.08
N THR A 36 -2.48 2.38 -4.80
CA THR A 36 -3.61 3.08 -4.20
C THR A 36 -4.69 2.05 -3.88
N MET A 37 -5.20 2.08 -2.66
CA MET A 37 -6.16 1.11 -2.15
C MET A 37 -7.41 1.78 -1.65
N ALA A 38 -8.55 1.10 -1.81
CA ALA A 38 -9.80 1.53 -1.21
C ALA A 38 -9.73 1.38 0.33
N VAL A 39 -10.66 2.03 1.01
CA VAL A 39 -10.70 2.08 2.48
C VAL A 39 -10.64 0.68 3.10
N GLU A 40 -11.40 -0.27 2.58
CA GLU A 40 -11.46 -1.61 3.15
C GLU A 40 -10.12 -2.34 3.03
N GLU A 41 -9.54 -2.35 1.85
CA GLU A 41 -8.25 -2.98 1.61
C GLU A 41 -7.15 -2.31 2.43
N PHE A 42 -7.17 -0.98 2.47
CA PHE A 42 -6.21 -0.20 3.23
C PHE A 42 -6.31 -0.51 4.73
N SER A 43 -7.53 -0.59 5.26
CA SER A 43 -7.74 -0.86 6.69
C SER A 43 -7.21 -2.23 7.10
N GLN A 44 -7.34 -3.21 6.23
CA GLN A 44 -6.80 -4.54 6.49
C GLN A 44 -5.27 -4.54 6.46
N ARG A 45 -4.70 -3.82 5.52
CA ARG A 45 -3.25 -3.79 5.36
C ARG A 45 -2.55 -3.03 6.48
N MET A 46 -3.15 -1.95 6.96
CA MET A 46 -2.52 -1.12 7.99
C MET A 46 -2.42 -1.81 9.35
N THR A 47 -3.14 -2.90 9.55
CA THR A 47 -3.05 -3.65 10.80
C THR A 47 -1.80 -4.53 10.88
N SER A 48 -1.10 -4.71 9.78
CA SER A 48 0.10 -5.53 9.74
C SER A 48 1.25 -4.87 10.48
N LYS A 49 2.00 -5.65 11.23
CA LYS A 49 3.18 -5.15 11.96
C LYS A 49 4.28 -4.67 11.03
N SER A 50 4.22 -5.06 9.77
CA SER A 50 5.20 -4.64 8.77
C SER A 50 4.82 -3.36 8.04
N VAL A 51 3.72 -2.74 8.43
CA VAL A 51 3.22 -1.51 7.81
C VAL A 51 3.32 -0.36 8.81
N VAL A 52 3.84 0.77 8.33
CA VAL A 52 3.90 2.03 9.10
C VAL A 52 2.90 2.99 8.51
N LEU A 53 1.98 3.49 9.32
CA LEU A 53 0.94 4.41 8.90
C LEU A 53 1.41 5.85 9.07
N VAL A 54 1.30 6.65 8.01
CA VAL A 54 1.78 8.03 7.98
C VAL A 54 0.69 8.97 7.48
N ASP A 55 0.45 10.02 8.24
CA ASP A 55 -0.44 11.11 7.87
C ASP A 55 0.43 12.24 7.30
N VAL A 56 0.20 12.58 6.04
CA VAL A 56 0.98 13.63 5.39
C VAL A 56 0.30 15.00 5.38
N ARG A 57 -0.72 15.16 6.23
CA ARG A 57 -1.40 16.43 6.40
C ARG A 57 -0.62 17.34 7.33
N THR A 58 -1.13 18.56 7.52
CA THR A 58 -0.52 19.48 8.46
C THR A 58 -0.68 19.00 9.90
N PRO A 59 0.18 19.45 10.83
CA PRO A 59 0.03 19.09 12.24
C PRO A 59 -1.33 19.49 12.81
N LYS A 60 -1.89 20.59 12.32
CA LYS A 60 -3.21 21.06 12.75
C LYS A 60 -4.30 20.07 12.35
N GLU A 61 -4.28 19.61 11.09
CA GLU A 61 -5.25 18.62 10.62
C GLU A 61 -5.08 17.29 11.37
N TYR A 62 -3.85 16.93 11.67
CA TYR A 62 -3.54 15.72 12.44
C TYR A 62 -4.16 15.81 13.85
N ALA A 63 -4.04 16.96 14.49
CA ALA A 63 -4.59 17.18 15.83
C ALA A 63 -6.12 17.17 15.84
N GLU A 64 -6.75 17.55 14.74
CA GLU A 64 -8.21 17.52 14.60
C GLU A 64 -8.77 16.11 14.52
N GLY A 65 -7.95 15.15 14.11
CA GLY A 65 -8.33 13.74 14.01
C GLY A 65 -7.46 13.02 13.01
N HIS A 66 -7.03 11.83 13.37
CA HIS A 66 -6.17 11.01 12.51
C HIS A 66 -6.48 9.53 12.72
N LEU A 67 -5.98 8.68 11.85
CA LEU A 67 -6.13 7.24 11.99
C LEU A 67 -5.27 6.74 13.14
N LEU A 68 -5.78 5.77 13.88
CA LEU A 68 -5.06 5.22 15.03
C LEU A 68 -3.69 4.70 14.61
N GLY A 69 -2.67 5.15 15.34
CA GLY A 69 -1.29 4.72 15.07
C GLY A 69 -0.57 5.50 13.98
N ALA A 70 -1.19 6.54 13.42
CA ALA A 70 -0.56 7.34 12.37
C ALA A 70 0.53 8.25 12.94
N THR A 71 1.63 8.34 12.21
CA THR A 71 2.69 9.30 12.48
C THR A 71 2.53 10.47 11.53
N ASN A 72 2.63 11.68 12.03
CA ASN A 72 2.49 12.87 11.19
C ASN A 72 3.84 13.26 10.56
N VAL A 73 3.90 13.25 9.24
CA VAL A 73 5.02 13.77 8.45
C VAL A 73 4.41 14.63 7.36
N THR A 74 4.45 15.94 7.55
CA THR A 74 3.73 16.88 6.71
C THR A 74 4.30 16.94 5.28
N TRP A 75 3.43 16.82 4.29
CA TRP A 75 3.82 16.99 2.89
C TRP A 75 4.10 18.46 2.59
N GLY A 76 5.29 18.74 2.08
CA GLY A 76 5.71 20.09 1.75
C GLY A 76 7.21 20.12 1.45
N ASP A 77 7.76 21.31 1.46
CA ASP A 77 9.17 21.51 1.09
C ASP A 77 10.14 20.76 2.00
N ASP A 78 9.79 20.62 3.27
CA ASP A 78 10.62 19.91 4.24
C ASP A 78 10.25 18.44 4.41
N PHE A 79 9.45 17.89 3.50
CA PHE A 79 8.95 16.53 3.63
C PHE A 79 10.07 15.51 3.80
N GLU A 80 11.06 15.57 2.94
CA GLU A 80 12.18 14.62 2.97
C GLU A 80 12.96 14.72 4.27
N LYS A 81 13.16 15.94 4.76
CA LYS A 81 13.88 16.18 6.00
C LYS A 81 13.12 15.60 7.20
N GLN A 82 11.80 15.86 7.25
CA GLN A 82 10.93 15.31 8.30
C GLN A 82 10.89 13.79 8.22
N TRP A 83 10.86 13.24 7.01
CA TRP A 83 10.85 11.81 6.79
C TRP A 83 12.10 11.14 7.34
N ASN A 84 13.25 11.71 7.03
CA ASN A 84 14.53 11.21 7.53
C ASN A 84 14.60 11.28 9.04
N ALA A 85 14.07 12.36 9.62
CA ALA A 85 14.01 12.52 11.08
C ALA A 85 13.08 11.48 11.73
N ALA A 86 12.05 11.04 11.03
CA ALA A 86 11.13 10.03 11.53
C ALA A 86 11.77 8.65 11.62
N GLY A 87 12.85 8.42 10.88
CA GLY A 87 13.62 7.18 10.96
C GLY A 87 12.91 5.92 10.49
N ILE A 88 11.95 6.05 9.59
CA ILE A 88 11.18 4.92 9.08
C ILE A 88 12.08 4.09 8.16
N LYS A 89 12.19 2.80 8.46
CA LYS A 89 13.10 1.92 7.73
C LYS A 89 12.45 1.34 6.48
N LYS A 90 13.26 1.16 5.44
CA LYS A 90 12.78 0.70 4.12
C LYS A 90 12.22 -0.73 4.12
N ARG A 91 12.49 -1.49 5.17
CA ARG A 91 11.91 -2.83 5.30
C ARG A 91 10.41 -2.81 5.56
N PHE A 92 9.88 -1.68 6.00
CA PHE A 92 8.45 -1.52 6.25
C PHE A 92 7.75 -1.02 5.00
N VAL A 93 6.51 -1.44 4.84
CA VAL A 93 5.61 -0.86 3.85
C VAL A 93 5.01 0.40 4.47
N VAL A 94 5.03 1.48 3.73
CA VAL A 94 4.51 2.76 4.22
C VAL A 94 3.08 2.95 3.73
N ALA A 95 2.16 3.10 4.67
CA ALA A 95 0.76 3.41 4.35
C ALA A 95 0.57 4.90 4.55
N VAL A 96 0.29 5.63 3.47
CA VAL A 96 0.13 7.08 3.53
C VAL A 96 -1.30 7.50 3.25
N TYR A 97 -1.74 8.56 3.90
CA TYR A 97 -3.02 9.18 3.60
C TYR A 97 -2.95 10.68 3.85
N CYS A 98 -3.86 11.39 3.22
CA CYS A 98 -4.07 12.80 3.50
C CYS A 98 -5.58 13.05 3.64
N ARG A 99 -6.05 14.25 3.36
CA ARG A 99 -7.47 14.55 3.46
C ARG A 99 -8.26 13.87 2.34
N SER A 100 -7.85 14.06 1.10
CA SER A 100 -8.58 13.60 -0.09
C SER A 100 -7.80 12.61 -0.95
N GLY A 101 -6.54 12.33 -0.61
CA GLY A 101 -5.68 11.44 -1.38
C GLY A 101 -4.71 12.17 -2.32
N ARG A 102 -4.84 13.47 -2.46
CA ARG A 102 -4.01 14.23 -3.40
C ARG A 102 -2.58 14.40 -2.92
N ARG A 103 -2.41 14.91 -1.72
CA ARG A 103 -1.08 15.11 -1.12
C ARG A 103 -0.38 13.78 -0.88
N SER A 104 -1.11 12.79 -0.41
CA SER A 104 -0.55 11.47 -0.14
C SER A 104 -0.09 10.77 -1.41
N LYS A 105 -0.78 11.01 -2.53
CA LYS A 105 -0.36 10.46 -3.81
C LYS A 105 0.98 11.05 -4.26
N ALA A 106 1.17 12.35 -4.05
CA ALA A 106 2.44 13.01 -4.34
C ALA A 106 3.54 12.52 -3.40
N ALA A 107 3.25 12.44 -2.11
CA ALA A 107 4.18 11.91 -1.12
C ALA A 107 4.58 10.47 -1.43
N ALA A 108 3.63 9.65 -1.86
CA ALA A 108 3.90 8.26 -2.22
C ALA A 108 4.90 8.16 -3.37
N LYS A 109 4.77 9.03 -4.36
CA LYS A 109 5.70 9.05 -5.49
C LYS A 109 7.13 9.38 -5.03
N GLU A 110 7.28 10.36 -4.16
CA GLU A 110 8.59 10.70 -3.62
C GLU A 110 9.18 9.56 -2.79
N LEU A 111 8.36 8.93 -1.95
CA LEU A 111 8.81 7.81 -1.15
C LEU A 111 9.27 6.62 -2.00
N VAL A 112 8.59 6.38 -3.12
CA VAL A 112 9.01 5.35 -4.06
C VAL A 112 10.37 5.68 -4.66
N LYS A 113 10.60 6.95 -5.00
CA LYS A 113 11.92 7.39 -5.48
C LYS A 113 12.99 7.15 -4.43
N MET A 114 12.65 7.32 -3.17
CA MET A 114 13.55 7.09 -2.05
C MET A 114 13.76 5.60 -1.74
N GLY A 115 13.04 4.71 -2.40
CA GLY A 115 13.21 3.27 -2.28
C GLY A 115 12.24 2.56 -1.35
N TYR A 116 11.15 3.22 -0.96
CA TYR A 116 10.12 2.61 -0.11
C TYR A 116 9.04 1.92 -0.92
N ASN A 117 8.39 0.94 -0.31
CA ASN A 117 7.14 0.38 -0.82
C ASN A 117 6.00 1.12 -0.14
N VAL A 118 5.06 1.64 -0.91
CA VAL A 118 4.04 2.55 -0.39
C VAL A 118 2.65 2.10 -0.80
N ILE A 119 1.72 2.20 0.13
CA ILE A 119 0.30 2.08 -0.18
C ILE A 119 -0.37 3.41 0.18
N ASN A 120 -1.27 3.86 -0.67
CA ASN A 120 -1.95 5.13 -0.53
C ASN A 120 -3.44 4.89 -0.34
N LEU A 121 -4.04 5.58 0.62
CA LEU A 121 -5.49 5.50 0.86
C LEU A 121 -6.23 6.34 -0.17
N ASP A 122 -7.05 5.71 -0.98
CA ASP A 122 -7.88 6.40 -1.94
C ASP A 122 -8.95 7.21 -1.22
N GLY A 123 -9.09 8.46 -1.62
CA GLY A 123 -10.02 9.38 -0.97
C GLY A 123 -9.59 9.89 0.39
N GLY A 124 -8.48 9.43 0.92
CA GLY A 124 -7.91 9.92 2.17
C GLY A 124 -8.82 9.72 3.38
N ILE A 125 -8.60 10.55 4.41
CA ILE A 125 -9.38 10.45 5.64
C ILE A 125 -10.87 10.76 5.43
N MET A 126 -11.20 11.53 4.40
CA MET A 126 -12.60 11.80 4.07
C MET A 126 -13.33 10.52 3.69
N ALA A 127 -12.73 9.69 2.83
CA ALA A 127 -13.31 8.41 2.48
C ALA A 127 -13.34 7.46 3.68
N TRP A 128 -12.32 7.50 4.54
CA TRP A 128 -12.26 6.72 5.77
C TRP A 128 -13.43 7.04 6.69
N GLN A 129 -13.69 8.33 6.92
CA GLN A 129 -14.79 8.78 7.77
C GLN A 129 -16.15 8.46 7.13
N LYS A 130 -16.25 8.62 5.81
CA LYS A 130 -17.48 8.31 5.09
C LYS A 130 -17.83 6.82 5.19
N ALA A 131 -16.82 5.97 5.28
CA ALA A 131 -17.00 4.54 5.47
C ALA A 131 -17.36 4.18 6.92
N GLY A 132 -17.46 5.16 7.80
CA GLY A 132 -17.81 4.93 9.20
C GLY A 132 -16.68 4.41 10.05
N LYS A 133 -15.46 4.52 9.59
CA LYS A 133 -14.31 4.01 10.36
C LYS A 133 -13.82 5.04 11.38
N PRO A 134 -13.31 4.59 12.52
CA PRO A 134 -12.96 5.48 13.63
C PRO A 134 -11.70 6.29 13.36
N VAL A 135 -11.67 7.49 13.92
CA VAL A 135 -10.48 8.35 13.98
C VAL A 135 -10.23 8.73 15.44
N VAL A 136 -9.00 9.08 15.74
CA VAL A 136 -8.59 9.48 17.10
C VAL A 136 -8.00 10.88 17.05
N LYS A 137 -7.89 11.50 18.20
CA LYS A 137 -7.29 12.85 18.33
C LYS A 137 -6.05 12.82 19.18
#